data_4569c31568cd6ba8ea5e4c6f7c1d65d3
#
_entry.id   4569c31568cd6ba8ea5e4c6f7c1d65d3
#
_cell.length_a   1.000
_cell.length_b   1.000
_cell.length_c   1.000
_cell.angle_alpha   90.00
_cell.angle_beta   90.00
_cell.angle_gamma   90.00
#
_symmetry.space_group_name_H-M   'P 1'
#
loop_
_entity.id
_entity.type
_entity.pdbx_description
1 polymer ?
#
loop_
_entity_poly.entity_id
_entity_poly.type
_entity_poly.pdbx_seq_one_letter_code
_entity_poly.pdbx_strand_id
1 'polypeptide(L)'
;KTDIVNKMTGAEIMFRGIHTASGNQTAKLKSIHGVTTFVVDEAEEWTSEEDFERIMLSIRQKGLHNRVIIIMNPCDSNHWVYKRFIEKTHKEVYFDGVPVQISTDPRVLHIHTTYLDNIKHLSPEFLNEVLEMKENEPEKYAHIMIGRWSDVSEGAIFKHVGIVDKFPSNARKVAIGVEWGASKDYTAIVKCGIG
;
A
#
# COMPACT_ATOMS: atom_id res chain seq x y z
N LYS A 1 12.08 18.89 16.24
CA LYS A 1 10.79 18.25 16.62
C LYS A 1 9.75 19.34 16.63
N THR A 2 8.77 19.23 15.79
CA THR A 2 7.70 20.25 15.70
C THR A 2 6.43 19.57 16.19
N ASP A 3 6.21 19.65 17.51
CA ASP A 3 4.95 19.20 18.10
C ASP A 3 4.01 20.42 18.19
N ILE A 4 2.73 20.24 17.92
CA ILE A 4 1.71 21.28 18.02
C ILE A 4 0.91 21.04 19.28
N VAL A 5 0.84 22.06 20.16
CA VAL A 5 0.10 21.99 21.43
C VAL A 5 -1.01 22.99 21.44
N ASN A 6 -2.24 22.54 21.70
CA ASN A 6 -3.35 23.42 21.97
C ASN A 6 -3.25 23.94 23.42
N LYS A 7 -3.00 25.24 23.58
CA LYS A 7 -2.79 25.87 24.89
C LYS A 7 -4.02 25.86 25.78
N MET A 8 -5.23 25.75 25.23
CA MET A 8 -6.46 25.75 26.01
C MET A 8 -6.83 24.36 26.54
N THR A 9 -6.60 23.31 25.72
CA THR A 9 -7.05 21.95 26.06
C THR A 9 -5.90 21.06 26.49
N GLY A 10 -4.65 21.43 26.22
CA GLY A 10 -3.47 20.59 26.41
C GLY A 10 -3.34 19.47 25.36
N ALA A 11 -4.23 19.40 24.36
CA ALA A 11 -4.12 18.41 23.30
C ALA A 11 -2.85 18.64 22.47
N GLU A 12 -2.18 17.56 22.11
CA GLU A 12 -0.90 17.58 21.41
C GLU A 12 -0.97 16.76 20.12
N ILE A 13 -0.37 17.29 19.04
CA ILE A 13 -0.11 16.57 17.81
C ILE A 13 1.41 16.40 17.69
N MET A 14 1.86 15.15 17.66
CA MET A 14 3.27 14.80 17.58
C MET A 14 3.59 14.27 16.19
N PHE A 15 4.57 14.87 15.51
CA PHE A 15 5.07 14.41 14.22
C PHE A 15 6.28 13.50 14.41
N ARG A 16 6.23 12.34 13.83
CA ARG A 16 7.30 11.33 13.92
C ARG A 16 7.52 10.67 12.56
N GLY A 17 8.77 10.57 12.13
CA GLY A 17 9.13 9.79 10.94
C GLY A 17 9.31 8.31 11.30
N ILE A 18 9.05 7.43 10.35
CA ILE A 18 9.19 5.98 10.50
C ILE A 18 10.64 5.55 10.32
N HIS A 19 11.35 6.20 9.41
CA HIS A 19 12.75 5.93 9.09
C HIS A 19 13.68 7.05 9.56
N THR A 20 14.83 6.68 10.12
CA THR A 20 15.96 7.57 10.32
C THR A 20 17.23 6.93 9.78
N ALA A 21 18.19 7.77 9.34
CA ALA A 21 19.51 7.35 8.90
C ALA A 21 20.29 6.53 9.95
N SER A 22 19.86 6.48 11.20
CA SER A 22 20.55 5.83 12.33
C SER A 22 19.80 4.66 12.96
N GLY A 23 18.77 4.08 12.29
CA GLY A 23 18.11 2.86 12.77
C GLY A 23 16.62 3.02 13.14
N ASN A 24 15.99 1.94 13.50
CA ASN A 24 14.56 1.76 13.71
C ASN A 24 13.96 2.72 14.76
N GLN A 25 13.16 3.70 14.34
CA GLN A 25 12.41 4.58 15.27
C GLN A 25 11.15 3.94 15.85
N THR A 26 10.74 2.78 15.40
CA THR A 26 9.58 2.04 15.93
C THR A 26 9.68 1.84 17.44
N ALA A 27 10.89 1.69 17.98
CA ALA A 27 11.12 1.59 19.42
C ALA A 27 10.76 2.90 20.17
N LYS A 28 10.95 4.08 19.57
CA LYS A 28 10.60 5.37 20.17
C LYS A 28 9.11 5.66 20.13
N LEU A 29 8.40 5.14 19.13
CA LEU A 29 6.95 5.28 19.02
C LEU A 29 6.22 4.44 20.09
N LYS A 30 6.80 3.33 20.52
CA LYS A 30 6.25 2.48 21.60
C LYS A 30 6.22 3.14 22.99
N SER A 31 7.04 4.15 23.21
CA SER A 31 7.14 4.84 24.51
C SER A 31 6.21 6.04 24.64
N ILE A 32 5.33 6.31 23.65
CA ILE A 32 4.41 7.42 23.70
C ILE A 32 3.17 6.98 24.47
N HIS A 33 2.94 7.64 25.62
CA HIS A 33 1.76 7.40 26.45
C HIS A 33 0.67 8.43 26.13
N GLY A 34 -0.60 8.04 26.31
CA GLY A 34 -1.75 8.95 26.17
C GLY A 34 -2.20 9.19 24.73
N VAL A 35 -1.60 8.53 23.74
CA VAL A 35 -2.04 8.64 22.34
C VAL A 35 -3.38 7.96 22.15
N THR A 36 -4.33 8.69 21.58
CA THR A 36 -5.67 8.21 21.25
C THR A 36 -5.91 8.09 19.75
N THR A 37 -5.17 8.85 18.96
CA THR A 37 -5.28 8.83 17.49
C THR A 37 -3.88 8.68 16.88
N PHE A 38 -3.74 7.72 15.99
CA PHE A 38 -2.55 7.51 15.20
C PHE A 38 -2.89 7.74 13.73
N VAL A 39 -2.18 8.64 13.07
CA VAL A 39 -2.35 8.93 11.65
C VAL A 39 -1.10 8.46 10.93
N VAL A 40 -1.30 7.60 9.96
CA VAL A 40 -0.25 7.16 9.02
C VAL A 40 -0.53 7.86 7.70
N ASP A 41 0.34 8.76 7.31
CA ASP A 41 0.32 9.44 6.03
C ASP A 41 1.31 8.76 5.08
N GLU A 42 0.98 8.70 3.80
CA GLU A 42 1.76 7.98 2.78
C GLU A 42 2.01 6.52 3.19
N ALA A 43 0.94 5.83 3.62
CA ALA A 43 1.06 4.48 4.16
C ALA A 43 1.49 3.43 3.11
N GLU A 44 1.47 3.74 1.82
CA GLU A 44 2.08 2.96 0.75
C GLU A 44 3.59 2.77 0.93
N GLU A 45 4.26 3.74 1.54
CA GLU A 45 5.69 3.67 1.87
C GLU A 45 5.99 2.76 3.08
N TRP A 46 4.96 2.39 3.82
CA TRP A 46 5.11 1.55 5.01
C TRP A 46 4.93 0.06 4.69
N THR A 47 6.02 -0.63 4.45
CA THR A 47 6.03 -2.02 4.00
C THR A 47 5.91 -3.07 5.12
N SER A 48 6.16 -2.68 6.40
CA SER A 48 6.17 -3.61 7.54
C SER A 48 4.85 -3.62 8.31
N GLU A 49 4.02 -4.65 8.11
CA GLU A 49 2.83 -4.88 8.93
C GLU A 49 3.16 -5.08 10.40
N GLU A 50 4.25 -5.79 10.71
CA GLU A 50 4.67 -6.05 12.09
C GLU A 50 4.95 -4.76 12.87
N ASP A 51 5.57 -3.77 12.24
CA ASP A 51 5.83 -2.48 12.86
C ASP A 51 4.53 -1.69 13.09
N PHE A 52 3.60 -1.76 12.15
CA PHE A 52 2.26 -1.21 12.32
C PHE A 52 1.53 -1.83 13.50
N GLU A 53 1.49 -3.16 13.61
CA GLU A 53 0.88 -3.87 14.74
C GLU A 53 1.48 -3.48 16.08
N ARG A 54 2.80 -3.37 16.14
CA ARG A 54 3.50 -2.94 17.35
C ARG A 54 3.07 -1.56 17.83
N ILE A 55 2.81 -0.63 16.91
CA ILE A 55 2.34 0.71 17.25
C ILE A 55 0.86 0.67 17.63
N MET A 56 0.03 -0.05 16.88
CA MET A 56 -1.38 -0.27 17.19
C MET A 56 -1.59 -0.72 18.65
N LEU A 57 -0.78 -1.68 19.11
CA LEU A 57 -0.82 -2.17 20.49
C LEU A 57 -0.46 -1.10 21.55
N SER A 58 0.18 0.00 21.13
CA SER A 58 0.51 1.13 22.01
C SER A 58 -0.62 2.15 22.14
N ILE A 59 -1.61 2.13 21.22
CA ILE A 59 -2.75 3.05 21.20
C ILE A 59 -3.90 2.42 21.97
N ARG A 60 -3.88 2.59 23.29
CA ARG A 60 -4.77 1.90 24.23
C ARG A 60 -5.21 2.74 25.42
N GLN A 61 -5.49 4.02 25.20
CA GLN A 61 -5.93 4.89 26.27
C GLN A 61 -7.31 4.47 26.78
N LYS A 62 -7.41 4.21 28.09
CA LYS A 62 -8.68 3.78 28.73
C LYS A 62 -9.68 4.94 28.77
N GLY A 63 -10.93 4.63 28.45
CA GLY A 63 -12.04 5.61 28.56
C GLY A 63 -12.14 6.58 27.40
N LEU A 64 -11.34 6.43 26.34
CA LEU A 64 -11.38 7.25 25.14
C LEU A 64 -11.53 6.37 23.88
N HIS A 65 -12.03 6.96 22.81
CA HIS A 65 -12.05 6.31 21.51
C HIS A 65 -10.66 6.32 20.89
N ASN A 66 -10.02 5.16 20.88
CA ASN A 66 -8.75 4.99 20.19
C ASN A 66 -9.02 4.72 18.70
N ARG A 67 -8.28 5.39 17.82
CA ARG A 67 -8.44 5.23 16.37
C ARG A 67 -7.10 5.26 15.64
N VAL A 68 -7.07 4.59 14.50
CA VAL A 68 -5.99 4.68 13.53
C VAL A 68 -6.56 5.17 12.23
N ILE A 69 -5.91 6.12 11.61
CA ILE A 69 -6.24 6.70 10.31
C ILE A 69 -5.08 6.37 9.37
N ILE A 70 -5.38 5.66 8.30
CA ILE A 70 -4.42 5.31 7.26
C ILE A 70 -4.77 6.12 6.02
N ILE A 71 -3.85 6.93 5.55
CA ILE A 71 -3.98 7.74 4.34
C ILE A 71 -2.95 7.21 3.37
N MET A 72 -3.39 6.80 2.18
CA MET A 72 -2.51 6.22 1.18
C MET A 72 -3.08 6.32 -0.24
N ASN A 73 -2.19 6.27 -1.20
CA ASN A 73 -2.55 5.89 -2.57
C ASN A 73 -2.48 4.37 -2.68
N PRO A 74 -3.50 3.69 -3.24
CA PRO A 74 -3.42 2.26 -3.48
C PRO A 74 -2.19 1.92 -4.32
N CYS A 75 -1.45 0.92 -3.86
CA CYS A 75 -0.24 0.45 -4.55
C CYS A 75 -0.43 -0.99 -5.06
N ASP A 76 0.52 -1.87 -4.82
CA ASP A 76 0.46 -3.29 -5.17
C ASP A 76 -0.46 -4.06 -4.19
N SER A 77 -1.27 -4.98 -4.70
CA SER A 77 -2.17 -5.83 -3.91
C SER A 77 -1.43 -6.81 -2.96
N ASN A 78 -0.10 -6.92 -3.06
CA ASN A 78 0.71 -7.60 -2.06
C ASN A 78 0.98 -6.76 -0.81
N HIS A 79 0.70 -5.47 -0.85
CA HIS A 79 0.87 -4.59 0.30
C HIS A 79 -0.01 -5.02 1.48
N TRP A 80 0.52 -4.96 2.71
CA TRP A 80 -0.14 -5.46 3.92
C TRP A 80 -1.50 -4.81 4.20
N VAL A 81 -1.71 -3.54 3.82
CA VAL A 81 -3.02 -2.86 3.97
C VAL A 81 -4.09 -3.57 3.15
N TYR A 82 -3.79 -3.92 1.89
CA TYR A 82 -4.71 -4.69 1.05
C TYR A 82 -4.99 -6.06 1.67
N LYS A 83 -3.95 -6.82 1.99
CA LYS A 83 -4.05 -8.17 2.57
C LYS A 83 -4.86 -8.18 3.87
N ARG A 84 -4.68 -7.18 4.70
CA ARG A 84 -5.32 -7.10 6.01
C ARG A 84 -6.77 -6.65 5.97
N PHE A 85 -7.08 -5.63 5.15
CA PHE A 85 -8.35 -4.92 5.25
C PHE A 85 -9.27 -5.08 4.04
N ILE A 86 -8.78 -5.59 2.91
CA ILE A 86 -9.54 -5.62 1.66
C ILE A 86 -9.64 -7.03 1.10
N GLU A 87 -8.55 -7.77 1.01
CA GLU A 87 -8.47 -9.05 0.28
C GLU A 87 -9.61 -10.02 0.63
N LYS A 88 -9.91 -10.21 1.91
CA LYS A 88 -10.90 -11.21 2.37
C LYS A 88 -12.32 -10.67 2.50
N THR A 89 -12.46 -9.37 2.70
CA THR A 89 -13.75 -8.74 3.03
C THR A 89 -13.90 -7.42 2.28
N HIS A 90 -14.40 -7.48 1.05
CA HIS A 90 -14.63 -6.31 0.22
C HIS A 90 -15.91 -6.45 -0.61
N LYS A 91 -16.32 -5.31 -1.16
CA LYS A 91 -17.30 -5.21 -2.25
C LYS A 91 -16.68 -4.43 -3.39
N GLU A 92 -17.13 -4.67 -4.60
CA GLU A 92 -16.77 -3.84 -5.75
C GLU A 92 -17.71 -2.63 -5.84
N VAL A 93 -17.14 -1.46 -6.06
CA VAL A 93 -17.83 -0.21 -6.36
C VAL A 93 -17.21 0.37 -7.62
N TYR A 94 -18.04 0.88 -8.51
CA TYR A 94 -17.57 1.40 -9.80
C TYR A 94 -17.40 2.92 -9.73
N PHE A 95 -16.21 3.39 -10.11
CA PHE A 95 -15.89 4.79 -10.29
C PHE A 95 -15.48 5.00 -11.74
N ASP A 96 -16.23 5.83 -12.47
CA ASP A 96 -16.02 6.08 -13.90
C ASP A 96 -15.86 4.79 -14.75
N GLY A 97 -16.66 3.76 -14.42
CA GLY A 97 -16.62 2.46 -15.08
C GLY A 97 -15.53 1.49 -14.61
N VAL A 98 -14.63 1.92 -13.73
CA VAL A 98 -13.54 1.09 -13.19
C VAL A 98 -13.99 0.45 -11.88
N PRO A 99 -13.92 -0.89 -11.73
CA PRO A 99 -14.21 -1.57 -10.46
C PRO A 99 -13.10 -1.33 -9.45
N VAL A 100 -13.48 -0.92 -8.26
CA VAL A 100 -12.58 -0.71 -7.11
C VAL A 100 -13.07 -1.51 -5.92
N GLN A 101 -12.16 -2.17 -5.23
CA GLN A 101 -12.45 -2.97 -4.05
C GLN A 101 -12.48 -2.10 -2.79
N ILE A 102 -13.63 -2.01 -2.16
CA ILE A 102 -13.86 -1.25 -0.94
C ILE A 102 -14.03 -2.23 0.23
N SER A 103 -13.23 -2.05 1.29
CA SER A 103 -13.34 -2.89 2.49
C SER A 103 -14.77 -2.90 3.06
N THR A 104 -15.21 -4.08 3.45
CA THR A 104 -16.47 -4.30 4.19
C THR A 104 -16.23 -4.85 5.59
N ASP A 105 -14.98 -4.82 6.07
CA ASP A 105 -14.64 -5.18 7.46
C ASP A 105 -15.38 -4.22 8.41
N PRO A 106 -16.22 -4.73 9.34
CA PRO A 106 -17.02 -3.89 10.24
C PRO A 106 -16.19 -3.02 11.19
N ARG A 107 -14.91 -3.29 11.32
CA ARG A 107 -13.97 -2.49 12.12
C ARG A 107 -13.34 -1.34 11.34
N VAL A 108 -13.55 -1.27 10.03
CA VAL A 108 -12.91 -0.33 9.11
C VAL A 108 -13.95 0.58 8.48
N LEU A 109 -13.72 1.89 8.58
CA LEU A 109 -14.38 2.87 7.72
C LEU A 109 -13.46 3.12 6.52
N HIS A 110 -13.81 2.56 5.37
CA HIS A 110 -13.09 2.82 4.13
C HIS A 110 -13.71 4.03 3.42
N ILE A 111 -12.93 5.07 3.24
CA ILE A 111 -13.28 6.26 2.47
C ILE A 111 -12.42 6.23 1.22
N HIS A 112 -13.04 6.09 0.07
CA HIS A 112 -12.36 6.12 -1.22
C HIS A 112 -12.61 7.46 -1.91
N THR A 113 -11.57 8.07 -2.44
CA THR A 113 -11.63 9.35 -3.16
C THR A 113 -10.86 9.24 -4.47
N THR A 114 -11.29 9.98 -5.46
CA THR A 114 -10.69 10.02 -6.80
C THR A 114 -10.52 11.48 -7.24
N TYR A 115 -9.87 11.71 -8.38
CA TYR A 115 -9.80 13.06 -8.96
C TYR A 115 -11.20 13.66 -9.24
N LEU A 116 -12.24 12.82 -9.43
CA LEU A 116 -13.61 13.27 -9.69
C LEU A 116 -14.20 14.05 -8.51
N ASP A 117 -13.79 13.73 -7.28
CA ASP A 117 -14.24 14.44 -6.09
C ASP A 117 -13.70 15.87 -6.04
N ASN A 118 -12.60 16.14 -6.76
CA ASN A 118 -11.94 17.46 -6.80
C ASN A 118 -11.97 18.12 -8.17
N ILE A 119 -12.74 17.60 -9.12
CA ILE A 119 -12.72 18.00 -10.55
C ILE A 119 -12.88 19.51 -10.76
N LYS A 120 -13.65 20.17 -9.88
CA LYS A 120 -13.91 21.64 -9.98
C LYS A 120 -12.67 22.50 -9.71
N HIS A 121 -11.64 21.93 -9.10
CA HIS A 121 -10.41 22.63 -8.72
C HIS A 121 -9.20 22.21 -9.57
N LEU A 122 -9.42 21.32 -10.55
CA LEU A 122 -8.37 20.84 -11.45
C LEU A 122 -8.31 21.72 -12.71
N SER A 123 -7.10 21.91 -13.23
CA SER A 123 -6.93 22.70 -14.46
C SER A 123 -7.43 21.94 -15.68
N PRO A 124 -7.86 22.65 -16.75
CA PRO A 124 -8.26 22.02 -18.01
C PRO A 124 -7.15 21.16 -18.63
N GLU A 125 -5.89 21.59 -18.52
CA GLU A 125 -4.72 20.88 -19.04
C GLU A 125 -4.58 19.52 -18.33
N PHE A 126 -4.68 19.51 -16.99
CA PHE A 126 -4.64 18.26 -16.22
C PHE A 126 -5.78 17.32 -16.60
N LEU A 127 -7.01 17.84 -16.79
CA LEU A 127 -8.15 17.03 -17.20
C LEU A 127 -7.96 16.42 -18.59
N ASN A 128 -7.34 17.15 -19.53
CA ASN A 128 -7.01 16.61 -20.85
C ASN A 128 -5.97 15.46 -20.73
N GLU A 129 -4.93 15.63 -19.92
CA GLU A 129 -3.96 14.55 -19.66
C GLU A 129 -4.62 13.30 -19.05
N VAL A 130 -5.58 13.49 -18.14
CA VAL A 130 -6.35 12.39 -17.56
C VAL A 130 -7.18 11.67 -18.61
N LEU A 131 -7.82 12.39 -19.53
CA LEU A 131 -8.60 11.79 -20.62
C LEU A 131 -7.71 11.03 -21.60
N GLU A 132 -6.56 11.59 -21.98
CA GLU A 132 -5.57 10.90 -22.80
C GLU A 132 -5.04 9.61 -22.12
N MET A 133 -4.77 9.68 -20.82
CA MET A 133 -4.37 8.49 -20.05
C MET A 133 -5.49 7.43 -20.05
N LYS A 134 -6.74 7.85 -19.89
CA LYS A 134 -7.89 6.93 -19.90
C LYS A 134 -8.02 6.19 -21.22
N GLU A 135 -7.78 6.87 -22.36
CA GLU A 135 -7.88 6.29 -23.70
C GLU A 135 -6.68 5.40 -24.05
N ASN A 136 -5.47 5.85 -23.73
CA ASN A 136 -4.24 5.23 -24.21
C ASN A 136 -3.62 4.24 -23.19
N GLU A 137 -3.83 4.46 -21.89
CA GLU A 137 -3.24 3.70 -20.80
C GLU A 137 -4.29 3.34 -19.73
N PRO A 138 -5.36 2.57 -20.07
CA PRO A 138 -6.51 2.35 -19.18
C PRO A 138 -6.15 1.69 -17.83
N GLU A 139 -5.13 0.82 -17.80
CA GLU A 139 -4.66 0.20 -16.55
C GLU A 139 -4.00 1.23 -15.63
N LYS A 140 -3.19 2.11 -16.19
CA LYS A 140 -2.56 3.20 -15.46
C LYS A 140 -3.58 4.22 -14.96
N TYR A 141 -4.56 4.55 -15.80
CA TYR A 141 -5.69 5.39 -15.41
C TYR A 141 -6.46 4.79 -14.23
N ALA A 142 -6.79 3.50 -14.30
CA ALA A 142 -7.51 2.81 -13.25
C ALA A 142 -6.73 2.82 -11.93
N HIS A 143 -5.42 2.65 -11.99
CA HIS A 143 -4.56 2.66 -10.81
C HIS A 143 -4.35 4.07 -10.24
N ILE A 144 -3.85 5.01 -11.06
CA ILE A 144 -3.41 6.32 -10.57
C ILE A 144 -4.59 7.28 -10.35
N MET A 145 -5.55 7.33 -11.29
CA MET A 145 -6.64 8.33 -11.24
C MET A 145 -7.86 7.83 -10.48
N ILE A 146 -8.12 6.54 -10.52
CA ILE A 146 -9.29 5.93 -9.88
C ILE A 146 -8.90 5.24 -8.56
N GLY A 147 -7.63 4.97 -8.30
CA GLY A 147 -7.18 4.35 -7.05
C GLY A 147 -7.50 2.85 -6.96
N ARG A 148 -7.49 2.13 -8.10
CA ARG A 148 -7.55 0.68 -8.10
C ARG A 148 -6.23 0.09 -7.67
N TRP A 149 -6.27 -0.93 -6.82
CA TRP A 149 -5.07 -1.67 -6.45
C TRP A 149 -4.43 -2.33 -7.68
N SER A 150 -3.11 -2.27 -7.77
CA SER A 150 -2.37 -2.89 -8.87
C SER A 150 -2.05 -4.35 -8.54
N ASP A 151 -2.26 -5.24 -9.51
CA ASP A 151 -1.85 -6.64 -9.40
C ASP A 151 -0.40 -6.87 -9.84
N VAL A 152 0.23 -5.82 -10.35
CA VAL A 152 1.60 -5.87 -10.88
C VAL A 152 2.48 -5.00 -10.00
N SER A 153 3.46 -5.59 -9.31
CA SER A 153 4.44 -4.84 -8.55
C SER A 153 5.22 -3.88 -9.46
N GLU A 154 5.41 -2.65 -9.02
CA GLU A 154 6.32 -1.72 -9.68
C GLU A 154 7.70 -2.36 -9.82
N GLY A 155 8.22 -2.38 -11.03
CA GLY A 155 9.51 -3.03 -11.31
C GLY A 155 9.43 -4.48 -11.77
N ALA A 156 8.26 -5.09 -11.88
CA ALA A 156 8.14 -6.42 -12.48
C ALA A 156 8.61 -6.38 -13.94
N ILE A 157 9.71 -7.08 -14.22
CA ILE A 157 10.29 -7.21 -15.56
C ILE A 157 9.33 -7.98 -16.48
N PHE A 158 8.63 -8.98 -15.91
CA PHE A 158 7.67 -9.81 -16.62
C PHE A 158 6.25 -9.49 -16.12
N LYS A 159 5.44 -8.84 -16.96
CA LYS A 159 4.06 -8.44 -16.62
C LYS A 159 3.02 -9.52 -16.91
N HIS A 160 3.36 -10.47 -17.79
CA HIS A 160 2.48 -11.56 -18.19
C HIS A 160 3.18 -12.90 -17.90
N VAL A 161 2.90 -13.46 -16.73
CA VAL A 161 3.46 -14.74 -16.31
C VAL A 161 2.33 -15.76 -16.21
N GLY A 162 2.42 -16.83 -16.95
CA GLY A 162 1.56 -18.00 -16.80
C GLY A 162 2.23 -19.06 -15.92
N ILE A 163 1.49 -19.65 -15.01
CA ILE A 163 1.96 -20.78 -14.20
C ILE A 163 1.63 -22.06 -14.95
N VAL A 164 2.64 -22.94 -15.11
CA VAL A 164 2.48 -24.26 -15.73
C VAL A 164 2.90 -25.34 -14.75
N ASP A 165 2.19 -26.46 -14.74
CA ASP A 165 2.47 -27.56 -13.81
C ASP A 165 3.77 -28.32 -14.14
N LYS A 166 4.22 -28.25 -15.37
CA LYS A 166 5.43 -28.95 -15.83
C LYS A 166 6.25 -28.10 -16.79
N PHE A 167 7.56 -28.24 -16.68
CA PHE A 167 8.48 -27.60 -17.64
C PHE A 167 8.18 -28.13 -19.06
N PRO A 168 8.04 -27.24 -20.07
CA PRO A 168 7.67 -27.64 -21.43
C PRO A 168 8.67 -28.62 -22.04
N SER A 169 8.18 -29.75 -22.57
CA SER A 169 9.03 -30.79 -23.19
C SER A 169 9.66 -30.36 -24.52
N ASN A 170 9.07 -29.33 -25.17
CA ASN A 170 9.55 -28.75 -26.42
C ASN A 170 10.54 -27.60 -26.22
N ALA A 171 10.90 -27.30 -24.99
CA ALA A 171 11.82 -26.20 -24.69
C ALA A 171 13.20 -26.47 -25.34
N ARG A 172 13.65 -25.49 -26.14
CA ARG A 172 14.97 -25.44 -26.76
C ARG A 172 15.89 -24.56 -25.95
N LYS A 173 17.19 -24.72 -26.06
CA LYS A 173 18.19 -23.89 -25.37
C LYS A 173 17.91 -23.77 -23.89
N VAL A 174 18.03 -24.85 -23.15
CA VAL A 174 17.84 -24.89 -21.72
C VAL A 174 19.09 -24.37 -21.00
N ALA A 175 18.89 -23.46 -20.05
CA ALA A 175 19.93 -22.97 -19.15
C ALA A 175 19.49 -23.14 -17.69
N ILE A 176 20.44 -23.31 -16.79
CA ILE A 176 20.21 -23.39 -15.36
C ILE A 176 21.00 -22.25 -14.70
N GLY A 177 20.31 -21.38 -13.98
CA GLY A 177 20.91 -20.35 -13.14
C GLY A 177 20.88 -20.82 -11.69
N VAL A 178 21.96 -20.56 -10.95
CA VAL A 178 22.06 -20.82 -9.51
C VAL A 178 22.51 -19.57 -8.80
N GLU A 179 21.74 -19.15 -7.82
CA GLU A 179 22.09 -18.09 -6.88
C GLU A 179 22.33 -18.74 -5.52
N TRP A 180 23.54 -18.59 -4.99
CA TRP A 180 23.91 -19.17 -3.70
C TRP A 180 23.44 -18.26 -2.57
N GLY A 181 22.59 -18.77 -1.71
CA GLY A 181 22.17 -18.06 -0.49
C GLY A 181 23.34 -17.97 0.50
N ALA A 182 23.53 -16.78 1.09
CA ALA A 182 24.40 -16.61 2.26
C ALA A 182 23.64 -16.94 3.54
N SER A 183 24.31 -17.11 4.65
CA SER A 183 23.91 -17.70 5.95
C SER A 183 22.43 -17.60 6.41
N LYS A 184 21.60 -16.74 5.84
CA LYS A 184 20.15 -16.59 6.15
C LYS A 184 19.26 -16.61 4.90
N ASP A 185 19.84 -16.64 3.70
CA ASP A 185 19.11 -16.63 2.44
C ASP A 185 19.06 -18.03 1.83
N TYR A 186 17.96 -18.32 1.14
CA TYR A 186 17.82 -19.60 0.41
C TYR A 186 18.64 -19.59 -0.87
N THR A 187 19.25 -20.73 -1.20
CA THR A 187 19.82 -20.95 -2.53
C THR A 187 18.69 -21.09 -3.54
N ALA A 188 18.69 -20.29 -4.59
CA ALA A 188 17.72 -20.38 -5.68
C ALA A 188 18.32 -21.08 -6.90
N ILE A 189 17.56 -22.01 -7.47
CA ILE A 189 17.93 -22.70 -8.72
C ILE A 189 16.80 -22.49 -9.72
N VAL A 190 17.11 -21.88 -10.85
CA VAL A 190 16.13 -21.58 -11.90
C VAL A 190 16.54 -22.28 -13.18
N LYS A 191 15.61 -23.03 -13.78
CA LYS A 191 15.77 -23.64 -15.10
C LYS A 191 14.97 -22.82 -16.12
N CYS A 192 15.64 -22.28 -17.10
CA CYS A 192 15.05 -21.51 -18.20
C CYS A 192 15.15 -22.27 -19.52
N GLY A 193 14.16 -22.09 -20.37
CA GLY A 193 14.16 -22.64 -21.72
C GLY A 193 13.38 -21.75 -22.68
N ILE A 194 13.74 -21.76 -23.97
CA ILE A 194 13.00 -21.08 -25.02
C ILE A 194 12.23 -22.15 -25.79
N GLY A 195 10.89 -21.94 -25.92
CA GLY A 195 10.01 -22.82 -26.70
C GLY A 195 9.91 -22.46 -28.17
#